data_e75b8326a7d4622f6ae87bcec7a96a61
#
_entry.id   e75b8326a7d4622f6ae87bcec7a96a61
#
_cell.length_a   1.000
_cell.length_b   1.000
_cell.length_c   1.000
_cell.angle_alpha   90.00
_cell.angle_beta   90.00
_cell.angle_gamma   90.00
#
_symmetry.space_group_name_H-M   'P 1'
#
loop_
_entity.id
_entity.type
_entity.pdbx_description
1 polymer ?
#
loop_
_entity_poly.entity_id
_entity_poly.type
_entity_poly.pdbx_seq_one_letter_code
_entity_poly.pdbx_strand_id
1 'polypeptide(L)'
;MVCFLGYVCSIRAASRSREAPVEYHVRSARLTDVDAAIRILMRDPATTDEQRDDADRLRNLLFVPSATVVVAEAERRVIGVGVLSIRPAVHSGPFIGVIDELGVEAARTEERAARAADAAQRRAIGASIAEHLVVSARNKGCTRVDVTDPLASAELALLKRAGFGRRGPLLSRAIG
;
A
#
# COMPACT_ATOMS: atom_id res chain seq x y z
N MET A 1 -48.58 -52.81 -0.78
CA MET A 1 -47.16 -53.03 -0.67
C MET A 1 -46.48 -52.03 -1.58
N VAL A 2 -46.12 -50.85 -1.02
CA VAL A 2 -45.57 -49.70 -1.76
C VAL A 2 -44.23 -49.33 -1.14
N CYS A 3 -43.14 -49.54 -1.92
CA CYS A 3 -41.80 -49.19 -1.52
C CYS A 3 -41.60 -47.67 -1.70
N PHE A 4 -41.28 -46.94 -0.59
CA PHE A 4 -40.76 -45.57 -0.61
C PHE A 4 -39.24 -45.60 -0.69
N LEU A 5 -38.68 -45.22 -1.83
CA LEU A 5 -37.27 -44.94 -1.96
C LEU A 5 -37.01 -43.53 -1.41
N GLY A 6 -36.32 -43.46 -0.28
CA GLY A 6 -35.81 -42.21 0.30
C GLY A 6 -34.60 -41.69 -0.48
N TYR A 7 -34.75 -40.53 -1.11
CA TYR A 7 -33.65 -39.80 -1.76
C TYR A 7 -32.93 -38.95 -0.69
N VAL A 8 -31.78 -39.44 -0.21
CA VAL A 8 -30.93 -38.67 0.70
C VAL A 8 -30.14 -37.69 -0.16
N CYS A 9 -30.59 -36.44 -0.19
CA CYS A 9 -29.82 -35.33 -0.79
C CYS A 9 -28.69 -34.94 0.17
N SER A 10 -27.48 -35.43 -0.10
CA SER A 10 -26.27 -35.05 0.65
C SER A 10 -25.83 -33.68 0.17
N ILE A 11 -26.22 -32.63 0.89
CA ILE A 11 -25.70 -31.28 0.70
C ILE A 11 -24.27 -31.28 1.27
N ARG A 12 -23.28 -31.47 0.41
CA ARG A 12 -21.89 -31.15 0.74
C ARG A 12 -21.81 -29.65 0.97
N ALA A 13 -21.77 -29.25 2.21
CA ALA A 13 -21.35 -27.91 2.61
C ALA A 13 -19.89 -27.74 2.15
N ALA A 14 -19.68 -26.96 1.10
CA ALA A 14 -18.37 -26.51 0.71
C ALA A 14 -17.81 -25.68 1.88
N SER A 15 -16.87 -26.24 2.60
CA SER A 15 -16.08 -25.52 3.60
C SER A 15 -15.32 -24.40 2.86
N ARG A 16 -15.83 -23.17 2.94
CA ARG A 16 -15.11 -21.99 2.54
C ARG A 16 -13.90 -21.90 3.46
N SER A 17 -12.76 -22.29 2.96
CA SER A 17 -11.46 -21.96 3.58
C SER A 17 -11.40 -20.44 3.65
N ARG A 18 -11.66 -19.86 4.83
CA ARG A 18 -11.23 -18.50 5.13
C ARG A 18 -9.71 -18.58 5.12
N GLU A 19 -9.09 -18.18 4.01
CA GLU A 19 -7.66 -17.89 4.02
C GLU A 19 -7.41 -16.94 5.18
N ALA A 20 -6.54 -17.35 6.09
CA ALA A 20 -6.13 -16.52 7.22
C ALA A 20 -5.53 -15.23 6.65
N PRO A 21 -5.77 -14.07 7.27
CA PRO A 21 -5.18 -12.84 6.81
C PRO A 21 -3.65 -13.00 6.77
N VAL A 22 -3.06 -12.68 5.63
CA VAL A 22 -1.59 -12.77 5.46
C VAL A 22 -0.94 -11.87 6.50
N GLU A 23 -0.10 -12.46 7.34
CA GLU A 23 0.69 -11.73 8.31
C GLU A 23 1.79 -10.95 7.57
N TYR A 24 1.90 -9.66 7.85
CA TYR A 24 2.89 -8.78 7.22
C TYR A 24 3.44 -7.78 8.22
N HIS A 25 4.62 -7.25 7.94
CA HIS A 25 5.20 -6.15 8.68
C HIS A 25 5.70 -5.05 7.73
N VAL A 26 5.70 -3.80 8.22
CA VAL A 26 6.22 -2.65 7.47
C VAL A 26 7.60 -2.29 8.01
N ARG A 27 8.56 -2.11 7.12
CA ARG A 27 9.95 -1.76 7.44
C ARG A 27 10.55 -0.81 6.42
N SER A 28 11.67 -0.21 6.76
CA SER A 28 12.48 0.55 5.80
C SER A 28 12.93 -0.35 4.64
N ALA A 29 12.89 0.19 3.43
CA ALA A 29 13.33 -0.51 2.24
C ALA A 29 14.86 -0.70 2.22
N ARG A 30 15.32 -1.76 1.58
CA ARG A 30 16.72 -2.09 1.33
C ARG A 30 17.00 -2.07 -0.17
N LEU A 31 18.26 -2.03 -0.56
CA LEU A 31 18.67 -2.12 -1.98
C LEU A 31 18.12 -3.37 -2.67
N THR A 32 18.01 -4.46 -1.94
CA THR A 32 17.46 -5.74 -2.45
C THR A 32 15.96 -5.70 -2.72
N ASP A 33 15.25 -4.70 -2.21
CA ASP A 33 13.79 -4.58 -2.38
C ASP A 33 13.41 -3.80 -3.65
N VAL A 34 14.37 -3.08 -4.26
CA VAL A 34 14.11 -2.11 -5.34
C VAL A 34 13.37 -2.73 -6.51
N ASP A 35 13.82 -3.88 -7.01
CA ASP A 35 13.21 -4.51 -8.19
C ASP A 35 11.78 -5.00 -7.90
N ALA A 36 11.50 -5.42 -6.66
CA ALA A 36 10.15 -5.79 -6.24
C ALA A 36 9.27 -4.55 -6.06
N ALA A 37 9.81 -3.48 -5.48
CA ALA A 37 9.10 -2.22 -5.27
C ALA A 37 8.69 -1.57 -6.60
N ILE A 38 9.60 -1.52 -7.57
CA ILE A 38 9.30 -0.98 -8.91
C ILE A 38 8.19 -1.77 -9.59
N ARG A 39 8.21 -3.10 -9.53
CA ARG A 39 7.12 -3.93 -10.10
C ARG A 39 5.75 -3.64 -9.48
N ILE A 40 5.71 -3.24 -8.21
CA ILE A 40 4.46 -2.89 -7.51
C ILE A 40 3.99 -1.49 -7.91
N LEU A 41 4.90 -0.53 -8.08
CA LEU A 41 4.59 0.85 -8.45
C LEU A 41 4.17 0.97 -9.92
N MET A 42 4.80 0.22 -10.80
CA MET A 42 4.50 0.21 -12.23
C MET A 42 3.26 -0.65 -12.49
N ARG A 43 2.13 0.00 -12.73
CA ARG A 43 0.85 -0.68 -13.03
C ARG A 43 0.81 -1.26 -14.43
N ASP A 44 1.58 -0.70 -15.35
CA ASP A 44 1.73 -1.18 -16.74
C ASP A 44 3.17 -1.64 -16.99
N PRO A 45 3.38 -2.64 -17.86
CA PRO A 45 4.71 -3.06 -18.25
C PRO A 45 5.37 -1.95 -19.07
N ALA A 46 6.10 -1.08 -18.40
CA ALA A 46 6.99 -0.13 -19.03
C ALA A 46 8.08 -0.86 -19.82
N THR A 47 8.72 -0.16 -20.73
CA THR A 47 9.88 -0.69 -21.43
C THR A 47 10.98 -1.08 -20.44
N THR A 48 11.85 -2.01 -20.83
CA THR A 48 12.95 -2.47 -19.95
C THR A 48 13.86 -1.30 -19.52
N ASP A 49 14.02 -0.31 -20.38
CA ASP A 49 14.88 0.85 -20.12
C ASP A 49 14.21 1.79 -19.10
N GLU A 50 12.91 2.07 -19.22
CA GLU A 50 12.15 2.85 -18.22
C GLU A 50 12.18 2.18 -16.86
N GLN A 51 12.05 0.85 -16.80
CA GLN A 51 12.15 0.11 -15.53
C GLN A 51 13.52 0.26 -14.87
N ARG A 52 14.60 0.28 -15.66
CA ARG A 52 15.96 0.50 -15.14
C ARG A 52 16.12 1.90 -14.59
N ASP A 53 15.65 2.91 -15.31
CA ASP A 53 15.73 4.31 -14.89
C ASP A 53 14.96 4.54 -13.60
N ASP A 54 13.76 3.97 -13.46
CA ASP A 54 12.94 4.07 -12.25
C ASP A 54 13.58 3.31 -11.08
N ALA A 55 14.17 2.15 -11.34
CA ALA A 55 14.91 1.40 -10.34
C ALA A 55 16.13 2.19 -9.84
N ASP A 56 16.86 2.86 -10.74
CA ASP A 56 18.00 3.70 -10.37
C ASP A 56 17.56 4.94 -9.59
N ARG A 57 16.45 5.58 -9.96
CA ARG A 57 15.84 6.66 -9.18
C ARG A 57 15.47 6.20 -7.76
N LEU A 58 14.80 5.04 -7.64
CA LEU A 58 14.41 4.49 -6.34
C LEU A 58 15.64 4.12 -5.49
N ARG A 59 16.70 3.54 -6.10
CA ARG A 59 17.97 3.28 -5.42
C ARG A 59 18.57 4.56 -4.84
N ASN A 60 18.58 5.63 -5.63
CA ASN A 60 19.11 6.91 -5.19
C ASN A 60 18.28 7.48 -4.02
N LEU A 61 16.94 7.36 -4.04
CA LEU A 61 16.08 7.82 -2.95
C LEU A 61 16.36 7.14 -1.62
N LEU A 62 16.86 5.90 -1.60
CA LEU A 62 17.24 5.21 -0.35
C LEU A 62 18.37 5.89 0.41
N PHE A 63 19.18 6.70 -0.27
CA PHE A 63 20.31 7.43 0.33
C PHE A 63 20.02 8.92 0.55
N VAL A 64 18.86 9.42 0.15
CA VAL A 64 18.48 10.82 0.32
C VAL A 64 17.87 11.04 1.71
N PRO A 65 18.48 11.88 2.58
CA PRO A 65 17.98 12.09 3.94
C PRO A 65 16.56 12.67 4.01
N SER A 66 16.16 13.44 2.99
CA SER A 66 14.81 14.01 2.87
C SER A 66 13.80 13.04 2.22
N ALA A 67 14.19 11.82 1.92
CA ALA A 67 13.27 10.77 1.48
C ALA A 67 13.13 9.67 2.53
N THR A 68 12.07 8.90 2.43
CA THR A 68 11.86 7.66 3.18
C THR A 68 11.15 6.68 2.27
N VAL A 69 11.75 5.53 2.07
CA VAL A 69 11.14 4.42 1.34
C VAL A 69 10.86 3.29 2.33
N VAL A 70 9.63 2.82 2.35
CA VAL A 70 9.20 1.68 3.18
C VAL A 70 8.57 0.61 2.33
N VAL A 71 8.66 -0.63 2.82
CA VAL A 71 8.03 -1.79 2.19
C VAL A 71 7.20 -2.56 3.21
N ALA A 72 6.08 -3.13 2.76
CA ALA A 72 5.37 -4.17 3.48
C ALA A 72 5.90 -5.52 3.01
N GLU A 73 6.33 -6.34 3.94
CA GLU A 73 6.89 -7.68 3.69
C GLU A 73 6.01 -8.74 4.32
N ALA A 74 5.67 -9.77 3.56
CA ALA A 74 5.04 -11.00 4.01
C ALA A 74 5.80 -12.19 3.43
N GLU A 75 6.07 -13.20 4.25
CA GLU A 75 6.78 -14.42 3.82
C GLU A 75 8.08 -14.14 3.03
N ARG A 76 8.86 -13.13 3.45
CA ARG A 76 10.09 -12.67 2.80
C ARG A 76 9.89 -12.08 1.39
N ARG A 77 8.65 -11.76 1.02
CA ARG A 77 8.30 -11.08 -0.22
C ARG A 77 7.82 -9.66 0.06
N VAL A 78 8.25 -8.71 -0.76
CA VAL A 78 7.69 -7.36 -0.78
C VAL A 78 6.31 -7.42 -1.44
N ILE A 79 5.29 -6.99 -0.71
CA ILE A 79 3.88 -6.96 -1.13
C ILE A 79 3.30 -5.55 -1.19
N GLY A 80 4.06 -4.55 -0.75
CA GLY A 80 3.66 -3.16 -0.83
C GLY A 80 4.84 -2.24 -0.65
N VAL A 81 4.73 -1.01 -1.12
CA VAL A 81 5.78 0.01 -1.07
C VAL A 81 5.17 1.38 -0.90
N GLY A 82 5.87 2.27 -0.20
CA GLY A 82 5.52 3.67 -0.07
C GLY A 82 6.76 4.55 -0.07
N VAL A 83 6.64 5.72 -0.69
CA VAL A 83 7.70 6.72 -0.79
C VAL A 83 7.19 8.04 -0.22
N LEU A 84 7.96 8.61 0.69
CA LEU A 84 7.73 9.91 1.30
C LEU A 84 8.91 10.81 0.99
N SER A 85 8.64 12.01 0.50
CA SER A 85 9.59 13.11 0.45
C SER A 85 9.32 14.15 1.54
N ILE A 86 10.36 14.84 1.99
CA ILE A 86 10.28 15.91 2.97
C ILE A 86 10.78 17.18 2.34
N ARG A 87 9.97 18.21 2.43
CA ARG A 87 10.32 19.55 1.92
C ARG A 87 10.20 20.60 3.01
N PRO A 88 11.08 21.62 3.00
CA PRO A 88 10.93 22.78 3.87
C PRO A 88 9.64 23.55 3.53
N ALA A 89 9.05 24.17 4.55
CA ALA A 89 7.86 24.99 4.41
C ALA A 89 7.98 26.24 5.28
N VAL A 90 7.54 27.39 4.74
CA VAL A 90 7.65 28.67 5.44
C VAL A 90 6.45 28.91 6.37
N HIS A 91 5.24 28.60 5.91
CA HIS A 91 3.99 28.96 6.62
C HIS A 91 3.31 27.81 7.36
N SER A 92 3.79 26.60 7.20
CA SER A 92 3.11 25.40 7.73
C SER A 92 3.97 24.59 8.70
N GLY A 93 4.97 25.23 9.30
CA GLY A 93 6.01 24.60 10.10
C GLY A 93 7.29 24.37 9.30
N PRO A 94 8.37 23.87 9.94
CA PRO A 94 9.68 23.78 9.29
C PRO A 94 9.71 22.80 8.13
N PHE A 95 8.94 21.71 8.23
CA PHE A 95 8.90 20.67 7.21
C PHE A 95 7.49 20.13 6.96
N ILE A 96 7.25 19.72 5.73
CA ILE A 96 6.06 19.00 5.29
C ILE A 96 6.51 17.71 4.63
N GLY A 97 5.89 16.58 5.00
CA GLY A 97 6.01 15.32 4.29
C GLY A 97 5.03 15.26 3.12
N VAL A 98 5.43 14.66 2.02
CA VAL A 98 4.56 14.36 0.88
C VAL A 98 4.70 12.87 0.57
N ILE A 99 3.60 12.14 0.57
CA ILE A 99 3.58 10.77 0.05
C ILE A 99 3.49 10.89 -1.47
N ASP A 100 4.59 10.55 -2.14
CA ASP A 100 4.72 10.64 -3.58
C ASP A 100 4.18 9.36 -4.24
N GLU A 101 4.50 8.19 -3.66
CA GLU A 101 4.15 6.89 -4.19
C GLU A 101 3.59 5.97 -3.11
N LEU A 102 2.58 5.19 -3.47
CA LEU A 102 1.99 4.16 -2.63
C LEU A 102 1.42 3.06 -3.50
N GLY A 103 1.92 1.85 -3.36
CA GLY A 103 1.47 0.70 -4.12
C GLY A 103 1.37 -0.54 -3.24
N VAL A 104 0.38 -1.38 -3.53
CA VAL A 104 0.21 -2.71 -2.93
C VAL A 104 -0.09 -3.71 -4.03
N GLU A 105 0.60 -4.85 -4.01
CA GLU A 105 0.42 -5.94 -4.97
C GLU A 105 -1.05 -6.40 -5.00
N ALA A 106 -1.59 -6.61 -6.19
CA ALA A 106 -2.93 -7.15 -6.37
C ALA A 106 -2.84 -8.68 -6.47
N ALA A 107 -3.72 -9.39 -5.77
CA ALA A 107 -3.86 -10.83 -6.00
C ALA A 107 -4.41 -11.08 -7.41
N ARG A 108 -3.82 -12.06 -8.08
CA ARG A 108 -4.27 -12.51 -9.40
C ARG A 108 -5.40 -13.54 -9.23
N THR A 109 -6.59 -13.08 -8.85
CA THR A 109 -7.74 -13.96 -8.71
C THR A 109 -8.92 -13.48 -9.56
N GLU A 110 -9.64 -14.42 -10.17
CA GLU A 110 -10.82 -14.12 -10.99
C GLU A 110 -12.13 -14.20 -10.18
N GLU A 111 -12.12 -14.84 -9.03
CA GLU A 111 -13.29 -15.05 -8.20
C GLU A 111 -13.75 -13.76 -7.50
N ARG A 112 -15.01 -13.37 -7.65
CA ARG A 112 -15.54 -12.10 -7.12
C ARG A 112 -15.41 -11.97 -5.60
N ALA A 113 -15.62 -13.06 -4.86
CA ALA A 113 -15.50 -13.07 -3.39
C ALA A 113 -14.05 -12.91 -2.96
N ALA A 114 -13.11 -13.58 -3.64
CA ALA A 114 -11.69 -13.46 -3.40
C ALA A 114 -11.15 -12.06 -3.75
N ARG A 115 -11.63 -11.43 -4.84
CA ARG A 115 -11.31 -10.02 -5.17
C ARG A 115 -11.74 -9.03 -4.07
N ALA A 116 -12.91 -9.26 -3.45
CA ALA A 116 -13.37 -8.38 -2.38
C ALA A 116 -12.52 -8.51 -1.10
N ALA A 117 -12.12 -9.73 -0.75
CA ALA A 117 -11.23 -10.00 0.37
C ALA A 117 -9.83 -9.41 0.11
N ASP A 118 -9.28 -9.64 -1.09
CA ASP A 118 -8.01 -9.06 -1.54
C ASP A 118 -8.02 -7.53 -1.48
N ALA A 119 -9.07 -6.88 -1.99
CA ALA A 119 -9.21 -5.45 -1.94
C ALA A 119 -9.27 -4.90 -0.50
N ALA A 120 -9.87 -5.63 0.43
CA ALA A 120 -9.89 -5.26 1.86
C ALA A 120 -8.49 -5.38 2.48
N GLN A 121 -7.78 -6.46 2.18
CA GLN A 121 -6.41 -6.70 2.64
C GLN A 121 -5.44 -5.67 2.07
N ARG A 122 -5.50 -5.38 0.77
CA ARG A 122 -4.69 -4.34 0.13
C ARG A 122 -4.89 -2.97 0.78
N ARG A 123 -6.15 -2.60 1.07
CA ARG A 123 -6.43 -1.35 1.80
C ARG A 123 -5.84 -1.35 3.21
N ALA A 124 -5.83 -2.48 3.90
CA ALA A 124 -5.22 -2.59 5.22
C ALA A 124 -3.69 -2.44 5.14
N ILE A 125 -3.03 -3.12 4.20
CA ILE A 125 -1.59 -3.02 3.97
C ILE A 125 -1.20 -1.59 3.59
N GLY A 126 -1.91 -0.99 2.63
CA GLY A 126 -1.64 0.38 2.20
C GLY A 126 -1.83 1.41 3.32
N ALA A 127 -2.85 1.23 4.17
CA ALA A 127 -3.06 2.08 5.34
C ALA A 127 -1.91 1.93 6.36
N SER A 128 -1.39 0.72 6.58
CA SER A 128 -0.24 0.49 7.45
C SER A 128 1.04 1.12 6.91
N ILE A 129 1.26 1.06 5.58
CA ILE A 129 2.37 1.77 4.93
C ILE A 129 2.25 3.27 5.14
N ALA A 130 1.07 3.85 4.85
CA ALA A 130 0.82 5.28 5.02
C ALA A 130 1.03 5.73 6.46
N GLU A 131 0.58 4.94 7.44
CA GLU A 131 0.80 5.20 8.87
C GLU A 131 2.29 5.20 9.23
N HIS A 132 3.05 4.22 8.71
CA HIS A 132 4.50 4.15 8.93
C HIS A 132 5.23 5.37 8.35
N LEU A 133 4.81 5.84 7.16
CA LEU A 133 5.34 7.06 6.55
C LEU A 133 5.00 8.30 7.38
N VAL A 134 3.78 8.39 7.95
CA VAL A 134 3.38 9.47 8.86
C VAL A 134 4.25 9.49 10.12
N VAL A 135 4.50 8.33 10.72
CA VAL A 135 5.42 8.22 11.88
C VAL A 135 6.84 8.64 11.50
N SER A 136 7.33 8.21 10.33
CA SER A 136 8.64 8.62 9.83
C SER A 136 8.74 10.14 9.60
N ALA A 137 7.71 10.73 9.00
CA ALA A 137 7.63 12.19 8.80
C ALA A 137 7.65 12.94 10.14
N ARG A 138 6.88 12.47 11.13
CA ARG A 138 6.89 13.04 12.49
C ARG A 138 8.29 13.02 13.11
N ASN A 139 8.98 11.89 13.04
CA ASN A 139 10.34 11.73 13.57
C ASN A 139 11.36 12.64 12.89
N LYS A 140 11.09 13.04 11.66
CA LYS A 140 11.89 14.00 10.88
C LYS A 140 11.43 15.46 11.03
N GLY A 141 10.52 15.76 11.97
CA GLY A 141 10.07 17.11 12.29
C GLY A 141 9.03 17.70 11.36
N CYS A 142 8.33 16.87 10.56
CA CYS A 142 7.21 17.34 9.76
C CYS A 142 5.99 17.65 10.64
N THR A 143 5.30 18.75 10.33
CA THR A 143 4.06 19.15 11.01
C THR A 143 2.81 18.59 10.38
N ARG A 144 2.90 18.13 9.14
CA ARG A 144 1.84 17.43 8.42
C ARG A 144 2.39 16.54 7.32
N VAL A 145 1.55 15.66 6.81
CA VAL A 145 1.81 14.86 5.62
C VAL A 145 0.70 15.12 4.62
N ASP A 146 1.08 15.45 3.40
CA ASP A 146 0.19 15.69 2.27
C ASP A 146 0.27 14.51 1.30
N VAL A 147 -0.80 14.30 0.54
CA VAL A 147 -0.86 13.38 -0.60
C VAL A 147 -1.49 14.15 -1.75
N THR A 148 -0.85 14.15 -2.90
CA THR A 148 -1.32 14.87 -4.09
C THR A 148 -2.01 13.93 -5.09
N ASP A 149 -2.81 14.48 -6.01
CA ASP A 149 -3.31 13.72 -7.14
C ASP A 149 -2.15 13.40 -8.13
N PRO A 150 -2.18 12.25 -8.82
CA PRO A 150 -3.34 11.32 -8.90
C PRO A 150 -3.45 10.32 -7.75
N LEU A 151 -2.43 10.18 -6.89
CA LEU A 151 -2.41 9.18 -5.81
C LEU A 151 -3.56 9.39 -4.81
N ALA A 152 -3.84 10.64 -4.43
CA ALA A 152 -4.92 10.96 -3.48
C ALA A 152 -6.30 10.48 -3.97
N SER A 153 -6.58 10.58 -5.26
CA SER A 153 -7.83 10.12 -5.87
C SER A 153 -7.84 8.60 -6.04
N ALA A 154 -6.73 8.00 -6.47
CA ALA A 154 -6.62 6.57 -6.70
C ALA A 154 -6.75 5.74 -5.41
N GLU A 155 -6.17 6.24 -4.32
CA GLU A 155 -6.07 5.50 -3.05
C GLU A 155 -6.90 6.13 -1.92
N LEU A 156 -7.94 6.91 -2.27
CA LEU A 156 -8.76 7.68 -1.31
C LEU A 156 -9.31 6.82 -0.16
N ALA A 157 -9.73 5.59 -0.44
CA ALA A 157 -10.35 4.73 0.57
C ALA A 157 -9.35 4.30 1.66
N LEU A 158 -8.13 3.93 1.27
CA LEU A 158 -7.08 3.56 2.22
C LEU A 158 -6.52 4.78 2.96
N LEU A 159 -6.35 5.92 2.28
CA LEU A 159 -5.88 7.16 2.88
C LEU A 159 -6.85 7.68 3.95
N LYS A 160 -8.17 7.62 3.70
CA LYS A 160 -9.18 7.91 4.72
C LYS A 160 -9.07 6.98 5.94
N ARG A 161 -8.80 5.68 5.71
CA ARG A 161 -8.58 4.72 6.79
C ARG A 161 -7.33 5.05 7.61
N ALA A 162 -6.28 5.56 6.97
CA ALA A 162 -5.07 6.08 7.63
C ALA A 162 -5.23 7.49 8.23
N GLY A 163 -6.45 8.03 8.29
CA GLY A 163 -6.77 9.29 8.94
C GLY A 163 -6.50 10.54 8.10
N PHE A 164 -6.33 10.39 6.77
CA PHE A 164 -6.20 11.54 5.88
C PHE A 164 -7.57 12.17 5.58
N GLY A 165 -7.66 13.50 5.70
CA GLY A 165 -8.82 14.30 5.34
C GLY A 165 -8.55 15.24 4.16
N ARG A 166 -9.60 15.64 3.43
CA ARG A 166 -9.47 16.66 2.37
C ARG A 166 -9.18 18.03 2.97
N ARG A 167 -8.17 18.70 2.40
CA ARG A 167 -7.86 20.09 2.70
C ARG A 167 -7.64 20.85 1.38
N GLY A 168 -8.74 21.38 0.82
CA GLY A 168 -8.71 21.91 -0.53
C GLY A 168 -8.47 20.81 -1.57
N PRO A 169 -7.59 21.02 -2.55
CA PRO A 169 -7.22 20.03 -3.55
C PRO A 169 -6.28 18.93 -3.03
N LEU A 170 -5.84 19.01 -1.77
CA LEU A 170 -4.89 18.09 -1.17
C LEU A 170 -5.57 17.24 -0.10
N LEU A 171 -5.09 16.00 0.07
CA LEU A 171 -5.31 15.21 1.27
C LEU A 171 -4.16 15.48 2.23
N SER A 172 -4.47 15.91 3.46
CA SER A 172 -3.45 16.13 4.49
C SER A 172 -3.87 15.52 5.81
N ARG A 173 -2.87 15.13 6.59
CA ARG A 173 -3.02 14.67 7.97
C ARG A 173 -2.13 15.51 8.86
N ALA A 174 -2.71 16.16 9.86
CA ALA A 174 -1.94 16.82 10.90
C ALA A 174 -1.19 15.79 11.76
N ILE A 175 0.04 16.11 12.12
CA ILE A 175 0.89 15.31 12.99
C ILE A 175 1.09 16.13 14.25
N GLY A 176 0.30 15.80 15.27
CA GLY A 176 0.40 16.41 16.60
C GLY A 176 1.35 15.66 17.50
#